data_87cecba7172596b88b4cc9eb299d160d
#
_entry.id   87cecba7172596b88b4cc9eb299d160d
#
_cell.length_a   1.000
_cell.length_b   1.000
_cell.length_c   1.000
_cell.angle_alpha   90.00
_cell.angle_beta   90.00
_cell.angle_gamma   90.00
#
_symmetry.space_group_name_H-M   'P 1'
#
loop_
_entity.id
_entity.type
_entity.pdbx_description
1 polymer ?
#
loop_
_entity_poly.entity_id
_entity_poly.type
_entity_poly.pdbx_seq_one_letter_code
_entity_poly.pdbx_strand_id
1 'polypeptide(L)'
;MAVDGGMGDNLEVSLTGQRFEATLVGRVGGGEQVTVVGRHCESGDELVTGVPLRNPLVGDLLAVPVTGAYCYTMSNQYNGARRVPVVFVDDGRVKLVVRRDTWEDLVLRDVE
;
A
#
# COMPACT_ATOMS: atom_id res chain seq x y z
N MET A 1 11.97 -6.79 0.95
CA MET A 1 11.20 -6.99 -0.31
C MET A 1 10.55 -5.67 -0.69
N ALA A 2 10.64 -5.25 -1.95
CA ALA A 2 10.01 -4.01 -2.41
C ALA A 2 8.68 -4.31 -3.13
N VAL A 3 7.72 -3.40 -2.98
CA VAL A 3 6.40 -3.45 -3.63
C VAL A 3 6.12 -2.13 -4.37
N ASP A 4 5.06 -2.11 -5.17
CA ASP A 4 4.62 -0.92 -5.93
C ASP A 4 3.74 0.05 -5.12
N GLY A 5 3.40 -0.31 -3.87
CA GLY A 5 2.82 0.59 -2.88
C GLY A 5 3.88 1.35 -2.09
N GLY A 6 3.47 2.03 -1.01
CA GLY A 6 4.40 2.73 -0.13
C GLY A 6 3.71 3.51 0.98
N MET A 7 4.51 4.29 1.72
CA MET A 7 4.01 5.10 2.84
C MET A 7 2.92 6.10 2.44
N GLY A 8 2.83 6.47 1.17
CA GLY A 8 1.73 7.29 0.66
C GLY A 8 0.37 6.57 0.67
N ASP A 9 0.36 5.24 0.73
CA ASP A 9 -0.84 4.41 0.75
C ASP A 9 -1.20 3.95 2.18
N ASN A 10 -0.20 3.76 3.04
CA ASN A 10 -0.37 3.43 4.46
C ASN A 10 0.67 4.17 5.31
N LEU A 11 0.33 5.36 5.75
CA LEU A 11 1.23 6.23 6.52
C LEU A 11 1.34 5.83 8.01
N GLU A 12 0.42 5.01 8.52
CA GLU A 12 0.38 4.61 9.95
C GLU A 12 1.69 3.98 10.41
N VAL A 13 2.31 3.15 9.58
CA VAL A 13 3.57 2.47 9.92
C VAL A 13 4.68 3.51 10.16
N SER A 14 4.88 4.42 9.22
CA SER A 14 5.95 5.43 9.29
C SER A 14 5.66 6.50 10.34
N LEU A 15 4.40 6.87 10.53
CA LEU A 15 4.01 7.96 11.43
C LEU A 15 3.93 7.53 12.89
N THR A 16 3.36 6.38 13.17
CA THR A 16 3.03 5.93 14.54
C THR A 16 3.75 4.67 14.97
N GLY A 17 4.42 3.97 14.05
CA GLY A 17 5.02 2.67 14.30
C GLY A 17 3.97 1.55 14.41
N GLN A 18 2.73 1.78 13.95
CA GLN A 18 1.70 0.76 13.94
C GLN A 18 2.16 -0.46 13.15
N ARG A 19 1.97 -1.65 13.73
CA ARG A 19 2.32 -2.91 13.07
C ARG A 19 1.14 -3.44 12.29
N PHE A 20 1.42 -3.85 11.07
CA PHE A 20 0.49 -4.55 10.20
C PHE A 20 1.00 -5.94 9.87
N GLU A 21 0.09 -6.81 9.49
CA GLU A 21 0.40 -8.11 8.91
C GLU A 21 0.35 -8.01 7.39
N ALA A 22 1.00 -8.97 6.73
CA ALA A 22 0.91 -9.12 5.29
C ALA A 22 0.89 -10.59 4.91
N THR A 23 0.26 -10.89 3.80
CA THR A 23 0.22 -12.24 3.24
C THR A 23 0.29 -12.21 1.71
N LEU A 24 0.89 -13.22 1.11
CA LEU A 24 0.81 -13.41 -0.33
C LEU A 24 -0.54 -14.04 -0.68
N VAL A 25 -1.24 -13.45 -1.64
CA VAL A 25 -2.51 -14.00 -2.12
C VAL A 25 -2.28 -15.38 -2.71
N GLY A 26 -3.01 -16.38 -2.21
CA GLY A 26 -2.88 -17.78 -2.61
C GLY A 26 -1.75 -18.56 -1.93
N ARG A 27 -0.89 -17.93 -1.11
CA ARG A 27 0.21 -18.61 -0.38
C ARG A 27 0.28 -18.11 1.07
N VAL A 28 -0.75 -18.41 1.83
CA VAL A 28 -0.88 -17.95 3.22
C VAL A 28 0.07 -18.71 4.14
N GLY A 29 0.73 -17.97 5.03
CA GLY A 29 1.52 -18.49 6.14
C GLY A 29 2.87 -19.08 5.76
N GLY A 30 3.74 -19.17 6.76
CA GLY A 30 5.09 -19.72 6.65
C GLY A 30 6.07 -18.87 5.85
N GLY A 31 7.32 -19.30 5.78
CA GLY A 31 8.38 -18.63 5.03
C GLY A 31 9.37 -17.88 5.89
N GLU A 32 10.24 -17.12 5.25
CA GLU A 32 11.26 -16.29 5.90
C GLU A 32 10.67 -14.97 6.39
N GLN A 33 11.26 -14.41 7.42
CA GLN A 33 10.91 -13.07 7.91
C GLN A 33 11.33 -12.01 6.89
N VAL A 34 10.38 -11.23 6.42
CA VAL A 34 10.59 -10.22 5.39
C VAL A 34 10.11 -8.86 5.88
N THR A 35 10.89 -7.81 5.64
CA THR A 35 10.43 -6.44 5.72
C THR A 35 9.97 -5.99 4.33
N VAL A 36 8.76 -5.46 4.26
CA VAL A 36 8.15 -4.94 3.02
C VAL A 36 8.38 -3.45 2.96
N VAL A 37 9.07 -3.00 1.92
CA VAL A 37 9.39 -1.59 1.68
C VAL A 37 8.68 -1.09 0.44
N GLY A 38 8.38 0.20 0.43
CA GLY A 38 7.66 0.82 -0.66
C GLY A 38 8.55 1.34 -1.79
N ARG A 39 7.96 2.19 -2.61
CA ARG A 39 8.54 2.77 -3.84
C ARG A 39 9.06 4.20 -3.65
N HIS A 40 8.85 4.80 -2.49
CA HIS A 40 9.32 6.16 -2.23
C HIS A 40 10.82 6.16 -1.93
N CYS A 41 11.54 7.16 -2.37
CA CYS A 41 12.95 7.34 -2.10
C CYS A 41 13.15 7.90 -0.67
N GLU A 42 12.74 7.13 0.33
CA GLU A 42 12.65 7.51 1.73
C GLU A 42 12.98 6.30 2.61
N SER A 43 13.88 6.45 3.56
CA SER A 43 14.31 5.36 4.45
C SER A 43 13.20 4.86 5.38
N GLY A 44 12.21 5.68 5.67
CA GLY A 44 11.03 5.32 6.46
C GLY A 44 9.89 4.67 5.66
N ASP A 45 10.09 4.39 4.37
CA ASP A 45 9.06 3.78 3.52
C ASP A 45 8.94 2.27 3.75
N GLU A 46 8.68 1.90 4.99
CA GLU A 46 8.38 0.53 5.41
C GLU A 46 6.87 0.37 5.61
N LEU A 47 6.30 -0.63 4.96
CA LEU A 47 4.88 -0.95 5.05
C LEU A 47 4.59 -2.02 6.10
N VAL A 48 5.44 -3.02 6.19
CA VAL A 48 5.30 -4.13 7.14
C VAL A 48 6.68 -4.64 7.49
N THR A 49 6.95 -4.82 8.79
CA THR A 49 8.26 -5.26 9.29
C THR A 49 8.17 -6.66 9.87
N GLY A 50 9.05 -7.54 9.41
CA GLY A 50 9.24 -8.86 10.00
C GLY A 50 8.04 -9.78 9.89
N VAL A 51 7.44 -9.91 8.70
CA VAL A 51 6.34 -10.85 8.43
C VAL A 51 6.84 -12.09 7.70
N PRO A 52 6.30 -13.28 8.02
CA PRO A 52 6.69 -14.51 7.34
C PRO A 52 6.02 -14.59 5.96
N LEU A 53 6.81 -14.56 4.89
CA LEU A 53 6.32 -14.71 3.52
C LEU A 53 6.99 -15.91 2.83
N ARG A 54 6.17 -16.77 2.22
CA ARG A 54 6.63 -17.99 1.56
C ARG A 54 7.10 -17.73 0.13
N ASN A 55 8.41 -17.69 -0.09
CA ASN A 55 9.04 -17.53 -1.41
C ASN A 55 8.38 -16.44 -2.27
N PRO A 56 8.44 -15.16 -1.85
CA PRO A 56 7.85 -14.08 -2.62
C PRO A 56 8.58 -13.90 -3.95
N LEU A 57 7.81 -13.75 -5.02
CA LEU A 57 8.30 -13.60 -6.38
C LEU A 57 7.79 -12.28 -6.98
N VAL A 58 8.49 -11.77 -7.98
CA VAL A 58 8.02 -10.63 -8.76
C VAL A 58 6.70 -10.99 -9.45
N GLY A 59 5.72 -10.13 -9.32
CA GLY A 59 4.37 -10.34 -9.84
C GLY A 59 3.38 -10.94 -8.85
N ASP A 60 3.83 -11.35 -7.66
CA ASP A 60 2.92 -11.77 -6.59
C ASP A 60 2.07 -10.60 -6.09
N LEU A 61 0.86 -10.92 -5.64
CA LEU A 61 0.00 -9.97 -4.97
C LEU A 61 0.18 -10.09 -3.46
N LEU A 62 0.54 -8.97 -2.82
CA LEU A 62 0.62 -8.86 -1.37
C LEU A 62 -0.65 -8.20 -0.85
N ALA A 63 -1.26 -8.79 0.16
CA ALA A 63 -2.39 -8.22 0.87
C ALA A 63 -1.98 -7.82 2.29
N VAL A 64 -2.31 -6.59 2.67
CA VAL A 64 -2.17 -6.07 4.03
C VAL A 64 -3.57 -5.86 4.59
N PRO A 65 -4.03 -6.69 5.53
CA PRO A 65 -5.38 -6.59 6.06
C PRO A 65 -5.53 -5.42 7.04
N VAL A 66 -6.77 -5.08 7.37
CA VAL A 66 -7.15 -4.09 8.40
C VAL A 66 -6.61 -2.68 8.10
N THR A 67 -6.58 -2.30 6.84
CA THR A 67 -6.12 -0.98 6.38
C THR A 67 -7.26 0.00 6.10
N GLY A 68 -8.49 -0.29 6.56
CA GLY A 68 -9.66 0.58 6.32
C GLY A 68 -9.66 1.87 7.11
N ALA A 69 -9.18 1.84 8.36
CA ALA A 69 -9.07 3.03 9.18
C ALA A 69 -7.76 3.79 8.87
N TYR A 70 -7.85 5.10 8.75
CA TYR A 70 -6.75 6.06 8.54
C TYR A 70 -6.02 5.95 7.19
N CYS A 71 -5.75 4.77 6.65
CA CYS A 71 -4.93 4.62 5.44
C CYS A 71 -5.44 5.45 4.26
N TYR A 72 -6.74 5.41 3.99
CA TYR A 72 -7.33 6.24 2.93
C TYR A 72 -7.29 7.74 3.27
N THR A 73 -7.67 8.12 4.48
CA THR A 73 -7.77 9.54 4.87
C THR A 73 -6.42 10.22 5.00
N MET A 74 -5.36 9.47 5.28
CA MET A 74 -3.99 9.95 5.32
C MET A 74 -3.21 9.70 4.02
N SER A 75 -3.84 9.08 3.02
CA SER A 75 -3.20 8.85 1.73
C SER A 75 -2.74 10.17 1.11
N ASN A 76 -1.56 10.17 0.52
CA ASN A 76 -0.93 11.39 0.06
C ASN A 76 -0.19 11.19 -1.27
N GLN A 77 0.27 12.29 -1.83
CA GLN A 77 0.96 12.32 -3.12
C GLN A 77 2.48 12.55 -2.95
N TYR A 78 3.04 12.11 -1.83
CA TYR A 78 4.46 12.25 -1.55
C TYR A 78 5.32 11.74 -2.71
N ASN A 79 6.35 12.51 -3.06
CA ASN A 79 7.23 12.26 -4.21
C ASN A 79 6.48 12.14 -5.55
N GLY A 80 5.33 12.79 -5.71
CA GLY A 80 4.53 12.75 -6.93
C GLY A 80 3.84 11.41 -7.18
N ALA A 81 3.71 10.56 -6.17
CA ALA A 81 2.98 9.31 -6.29
C ALA A 81 1.48 9.56 -6.35
N ARG A 82 0.81 8.93 -7.31
CA ARG A 82 -0.65 9.00 -7.42
C ARG A 82 -1.30 8.09 -6.38
N ARG A 83 -2.33 8.60 -5.68
CA ARG A 83 -3.11 7.82 -4.72
C ARG A 83 -3.84 6.68 -5.42
N VAL A 84 -3.91 5.54 -4.74
CA VAL A 84 -4.56 4.33 -5.26
C VAL A 84 -6.08 4.45 -5.24
N PRO A 85 -6.80 3.66 -6.05
CA PRO A 85 -8.25 3.64 -6.01
C PRO A 85 -8.76 2.88 -4.78
N VAL A 86 -10.04 3.13 -4.44
CA VAL A 86 -10.78 2.32 -3.47
C VAL A 86 -11.89 1.59 -4.19
N VAL A 87 -11.97 0.29 -3.98
CA VAL A 87 -13.03 -0.56 -4.52
C VAL A 87 -13.68 -1.35 -3.39
N PHE A 88 -14.98 -1.58 -3.51
CA PHE A 88 -15.69 -2.53 -2.69
C PHE A 88 -15.92 -3.81 -3.49
N VAL A 89 -15.73 -4.94 -2.83
CA VAL A 89 -15.98 -6.25 -3.41
C VAL A 89 -17.06 -6.94 -2.59
N ASP A 90 -18.12 -7.34 -3.25
CA ASP A 90 -19.25 -8.04 -2.65
C ASP A 90 -19.78 -9.06 -3.64
N ASP A 91 -19.89 -10.32 -3.20
CA ASP A 91 -20.40 -11.44 -4.00
C ASP A 91 -19.83 -11.49 -5.44
N GLY A 92 -18.49 -11.38 -5.55
CA GLY A 92 -17.78 -11.40 -6.83
C GLY A 92 -17.95 -10.14 -7.69
N ARG A 93 -18.68 -9.13 -7.21
CA ARG A 93 -18.86 -7.85 -7.89
C ARG A 93 -17.88 -6.82 -7.35
N VAL A 94 -17.33 -6.02 -8.24
CA VAL A 94 -16.40 -4.92 -7.89
C VAL A 94 -17.09 -3.59 -8.15
N LYS A 95 -17.13 -2.72 -7.14
CA LYS A 95 -17.64 -1.36 -7.24
C LYS A 95 -16.51 -0.37 -6.97
N LEU A 96 -16.17 0.45 -7.97
CA LEU A 96 -15.26 1.57 -7.77
C LEU A 96 -15.94 2.63 -6.90
N VAL A 97 -15.32 2.97 -5.77
CA VAL A 97 -15.82 3.96 -4.81
C VAL A 97 -15.00 5.25 -4.90
N VAL A 98 -13.68 5.11 -5.04
CA VAL A 98 -12.77 6.22 -5.28
C VAL A 98 -11.87 5.85 -6.45
N ARG A 99 -11.80 6.71 -7.46
CA ARG A 99 -10.91 6.48 -8.59
C ARG A 99 -9.43 6.67 -8.20
N ARG A 100 -8.54 6.07 -8.96
CA ARG A 100 -7.10 6.39 -8.88
C ARG A 100 -6.87 7.85 -9.27
N ASP A 101 -5.90 8.51 -8.65
CA ASP A 101 -5.44 9.82 -9.11
C ASP A 101 -4.92 9.73 -10.55
N THR A 102 -5.22 10.76 -11.33
CA THR A 102 -4.59 11.00 -12.63
C THR A 102 -3.32 11.83 -12.46
N TRP A 103 -2.59 12.08 -13.53
CA TRP A 103 -1.44 12.98 -13.49
C TRP A 103 -1.86 14.43 -13.27
N GLU A 104 -3.02 14.82 -13.78
CA GLU A 104 -3.62 16.13 -13.62
C GLU A 104 -3.98 16.42 -12.15
N ASP A 105 -4.35 15.38 -11.37
CA ASP A 105 -4.63 15.54 -9.94
C ASP A 105 -3.39 15.98 -9.14
N LEU A 106 -2.18 15.65 -9.63
CA LEU A 106 -0.93 16.08 -8.97
C LEU A 106 -0.69 17.58 -9.10
N VAL A 107 -1.13 18.19 -10.20
CA VAL A 107 -0.91 19.61 -10.53
C VAL A 107 -2.20 20.44 -10.42
N LEU A 108 -3.25 19.87 -9.84
CA LEU A 108 -4.57 20.53 -9.74
C LEU A 108 -4.55 21.91 -9.06
N ARG A 109 -3.56 22.13 -8.20
CA ARG A 109 -3.41 23.38 -7.46
C ARG A 109 -2.37 24.34 -8.06
N ASP A 110 -1.72 23.92 -9.13
CA ASP A 110 -0.75 24.75 -9.82
C ASP A 110 -1.49 25.86 -10.58
N VAL A 111 -0.96 27.03 -10.55
CA VAL A 111 -1.43 28.21 -11.31
C VAL A 111 -0.33 28.63 -12.26
N GLU A 112 -0.70 29.12 -13.44
CA GLU A 112 0.25 29.64 -14.44
C GLU A 112 1.00 30.89 -13.92
#